data_0c1899004d1f927b635c88048b374252
#
_entry.id   0c1899004d1f927b635c88048b374252
#
_cell.length_a   1.000
_cell.length_b   1.000
_cell.length_c   1.000
_cell.angle_alpha   90.00
_cell.angle_beta   90.00
_cell.angle_gamma   90.00
#
_symmetry.space_group_name_H-M   'P 1'
#
loop_
_entity.id
_entity.type
_entity.pdbx_description
1 polymer ?
#
loop_
_entity_poly.entity_id
_entity_poly.type
_entity_poly.pdbx_seq_one_letter_code
_entity_poly.pdbx_strand_id
1 'polypeptide(L)'
;QPMLEAKFAELTEEEASKLERAYKLFDWTIRNVKLSGVESSQATTKTLDPRPPITDGAVGMMNMPWQSALFSAGDFIERGRVFTALAAQQGIDSCWISVGAAPGDAGYLFALGVLAGKELLLLEPKLGIPIVEPDSNRWATIQDAANNERVTRRLSLPQYQYAFDRSSIQSVQLLIDAVPFAASRRARMLEGSLIGDERMVVSVDLDAQAERLSRAAPNASVTLWQTPALAQVYSESLRERLEQFTEFTMRSMSENAIWL
;
A
#
# COMPACT_ATOMS: atom_id res chain seq x y z
N GLN A 1 -3.36 -24.09 4.36
CA GLN A 1 -2.90 -22.72 4.66
C GLN A 1 -2.39 -22.64 6.11
N PRO A 2 -1.28 -23.31 6.45
CA PRO A 2 -0.81 -23.49 7.84
C PRO A 2 -0.42 -22.16 8.54
N MET A 3 -0.03 -21.17 7.77
CA MET A 3 0.34 -19.83 8.27
C MET A 3 -0.85 -19.10 8.92
N LEU A 4 -2.04 -19.21 8.35
CA LEU A 4 -3.26 -18.64 8.92
C LEU A 4 -3.73 -19.43 10.13
N GLU A 5 -3.67 -20.77 10.08
CA GLU A 5 -4.12 -21.64 11.16
C GLU A 5 -3.34 -21.41 12.46
N ALA A 6 -2.01 -21.23 12.38
CA ALA A 6 -1.19 -20.95 13.54
C ALA A 6 -1.59 -19.62 14.22
N LYS A 7 -2.03 -18.63 13.44
CA LYS A 7 -2.45 -17.33 13.97
C LYS A 7 -3.87 -17.34 14.53
N PHE A 8 -4.77 -18.11 13.91
CA PHE A 8 -6.16 -18.19 14.37
C PHE A 8 -6.31 -18.75 15.78
N ALA A 9 -5.37 -19.56 16.24
CA ALA A 9 -5.39 -20.11 17.61
C ALA A 9 -5.26 -19.02 18.69
N GLU A 10 -4.75 -17.83 18.36
CA GLU A 10 -4.53 -16.72 19.30
C GLU A 10 -5.62 -15.65 19.21
N LEU A 11 -6.51 -15.74 18.21
CA LEU A 11 -7.54 -14.76 17.92
C LEU A 11 -8.92 -15.23 18.35
N THR A 12 -9.82 -14.31 18.63
CA THR A 12 -11.23 -14.60 18.75
C THR A 12 -11.81 -15.05 17.38
N GLU A 13 -12.94 -15.74 17.40
CA GLU A 13 -13.60 -16.22 16.17
C GLU A 13 -13.91 -15.05 15.19
N GLU A 14 -14.32 -13.90 15.71
CA GLU A 14 -14.58 -12.69 14.92
C GLU A 14 -13.30 -12.14 14.29
N GLU A 15 -12.22 -12.03 15.07
CA GLU A 15 -10.91 -11.55 14.59
C GLU A 15 -10.32 -12.50 13.56
N ALA A 16 -10.41 -13.80 13.78
CA ALA A 16 -10.00 -14.83 12.82
C ALA A 16 -10.78 -14.73 11.50
N SER A 17 -12.10 -14.55 11.59
CA SER A 17 -12.95 -14.34 10.40
C SER A 17 -12.59 -13.05 9.65
N LYS A 18 -12.30 -11.95 10.34
CA LYS A 18 -11.82 -10.71 9.72
C LYS A 18 -10.47 -10.90 9.02
N LEU A 19 -9.54 -11.60 9.68
CA LEU A 19 -8.22 -11.87 9.11
C LEU A 19 -8.31 -12.76 7.86
N GLU A 20 -9.14 -13.79 7.88
CA GLU A 20 -9.37 -14.65 6.71
C GLU A 20 -9.97 -13.84 5.53
N ARG A 21 -10.93 -12.96 5.82
CA ARG A 21 -11.49 -12.04 4.81
C ARG A 21 -10.42 -11.09 4.26
N ALA A 22 -9.59 -10.48 5.13
CA ALA A 22 -8.51 -9.61 4.71
C ALA A 22 -7.55 -10.34 3.75
N TYR A 23 -7.17 -11.58 4.07
CA TYR A 23 -6.33 -12.38 3.22
C TYR A 23 -6.97 -12.66 1.86
N LYS A 24 -8.25 -13.04 1.83
CA LYS A 24 -9.01 -13.27 0.59
C LYS A 24 -9.13 -12.01 -0.27
N LEU A 25 -9.36 -10.85 0.36
CA LEU A 25 -9.42 -9.56 -0.33
C LEU A 25 -8.05 -9.18 -0.91
N PHE A 26 -6.97 -9.43 -0.17
CA PHE A 26 -5.63 -9.18 -0.67
C PHE A 26 -5.29 -10.11 -1.85
N ASP A 27 -5.54 -11.42 -1.74
CA ASP A 27 -5.34 -12.38 -2.84
C ASP A 27 -6.16 -11.98 -4.08
N TRP A 28 -7.42 -11.58 -3.87
CA TRP A 28 -8.26 -11.08 -4.96
C TRP A 28 -7.65 -9.83 -5.61
N THR A 29 -7.19 -8.87 -4.81
CA THR A 29 -6.59 -7.63 -5.31
C THR A 29 -5.35 -7.91 -6.16
N ILE A 30 -4.47 -8.80 -5.67
CA ILE A 30 -3.24 -9.18 -6.39
C ILE A 30 -3.54 -9.84 -7.73
N ARG A 31 -4.57 -10.68 -7.80
CA ARG A 31 -4.98 -11.37 -9.04
C ARG A 31 -5.68 -10.47 -10.04
N ASN A 32 -6.42 -9.47 -9.57
CA ASN A 32 -7.27 -8.64 -10.41
C ASN A 32 -6.65 -7.29 -10.75
N VAL A 33 -5.69 -6.77 -9.99
CA VAL A 33 -4.99 -5.53 -10.27
C VAL A 33 -3.55 -5.84 -10.67
N LYS A 34 -3.28 -5.92 -11.97
CA LYS A 34 -1.93 -6.17 -12.51
C LYS A 34 -1.04 -4.94 -12.28
N LEU A 35 0.23 -5.17 -11.94
CA LEU A 35 1.19 -4.08 -11.86
C LEU A 35 1.45 -3.51 -13.26
N SER A 36 1.16 -2.23 -13.42
CA SER A 36 1.53 -1.42 -14.58
C SER A 36 2.70 -0.51 -14.19
N GLY A 37 3.57 -0.20 -15.13
CA GLY A 37 4.72 0.69 -14.90
C GLY A 37 6.03 -0.03 -14.53
N VAL A 38 5.98 -1.33 -14.22
CA VAL A 38 7.19 -2.12 -13.99
C VAL A 38 8.06 -2.24 -15.25
N GLU A 39 7.45 -2.15 -16.42
CA GLU A 39 8.16 -2.25 -17.71
C GLU A 39 8.90 -0.97 -18.10
N SER A 40 8.55 0.18 -17.55
CA SER A 40 9.24 1.44 -17.83
C SER A 40 10.56 1.57 -17.07
N SER A 41 10.76 0.86 -16.02
CA SER A 41 12.08 0.62 -15.46
C SER A 41 12.75 -0.48 -16.30
N GLN A 42 13.24 -0.13 -17.48
CA GLN A 42 14.49 -0.74 -17.89
C GLN A 42 15.41 -0.52 -16.70
N ALA A 43 15.43 -1.50 -15.83
CA ALA A 43 16.44 -1.65 -14.82
C ALA A 43 17.75 -1.80 -15.59
N THR A 44 18.26 -0.67 -16.02
CA THR A 44 19.69 -0.53 -16.13
C THR A 44 20.17 -0.94 -14.77
N THR A 45 20.90 -2.03 -14.74
CA THR A 45 21.62 -2.66 -13.65
C THR A 45 22.61 -1.71 -12.95
N LYS A 46 22.23 -0.47 -12.73
CA LYS A 46 22.99 0.51 -11.98
C LYS A 46 22.27 0.67 -10.66
N THR A 47 22.83 -0.01 -9.65
CA THR A 47 22.62 0.26 -8.24
C THR A 47 21.19 0.73 -7.98
N LEU A 48 20.30 -0.25 -7.80
CA LEU A 48 19.00 0.00 -7.16
C LEU A 48 19.32 0.79 -5.92
N ASP A 49 19.00 2.08 -5.93
CA ASP A 49 18.89 2.82 -4.69
C ASP A 49 17.94 1.96 -3.84
N PRO A 50 18.37 1.47 -2.67
CA PRO A 50 17.56 0.57 -1.86
C PRO A 50 16.24 1.19 -1.42
N ARG A 51 16.02 2.46 -1.73
CA ARG A 51 14.82 3.21 -1.37
C ARG A 51 14.21 3.83 -2.62
N PRO A 52 13.33 3.08 -3.34
CA PRO A 52 12.57 3.74 -4.39
C PRO A 52 11.81 4.91 -3.76
N PRO A 53 11.92 6.11 -4.30
CA PRO A 53 11.06 7.20 -3.89
C PRO A 53 9.60 6.75 -3.97
N ILE A 54 8.72 7.32 -3.16
CA ILE A 54 7.26 7.05 -3.20
C ILE A 54 6.72 7.12 -4.64
N THR A 55 7.44 7.84 -5.49
CA THR A 55 7.11 8.13 -6.88
C THR A 55 7.71 7.15 -7.90
N ASP A 56 8.49 6.16 -7.46
CA ASP A 56 9.12 5.22 -8.41
C ASP A 56 8.04 4.37 -9.10
N GLY A 57 7.80 4.66 -10.36
CA GLY A 57 6.72 4.09 -11.15
C GLY A 57 5.43 4.91 -11.22
N ALA A 58 5.29 5.97 -10.43
CA ALA A 58 4.14 6.87 -10.45
C ALA A 58 4.17 7.77 -11.69
N VAL A 59 3.46 7.36 -12.74
CA VAL A 59 3.41 8.10 -14.00
C VAL A 59 1.97 8.32 -14.41
N GLY A 60 1.61 9.57 -14.60
CA GLY A 60 0.31 9.94 -15.12
C GLY A 60 -0.67 10.43 -14.05
N MET A 61 -1.93 10.15 -14.23
CA MET A 61 -2.97 10.42 -13.23
C MET A 61 -3.04 9.26 -12.24
N MET A 62 -3.02 9.58 -10.95
CA MET A 62 -3.30 8.61 -9.92
C MET A 62 -4.77 8.18 -10.01
N ASN A 63 -4.99 6.90 -10.25
CA ASN A 63 -6.34 6.35 -10.30
C ASN A 63 -6.99 6.31 -8.91
N MET A 64 -8.29 6.51 -8.89
CA MET A 64 -9.08 6.15 -7.71
C MET A 64 -9.11 4.63 -7.57
N PRO A 65 -9.24 4.07 -6.34
CA PRO A 65 -9.24 2.61 -6.13
C PRO A 65 -10.22 1.85 -7.04
N TRP A 66 -11.42 2.39 -7.25
CA TRP A 66 -12.41 1.78 -8.13
C TRP A 66 -12.00 1.80 -9.62
N GLN A 67 -11.22 2.80 -10.06
CA GLN A 67 -10.70 2.85 -11.43
C GLN A 67 -9.64 1.78 -11.65
N SER A 68 -8.67 1.65 -10.72
CA SER A 68 -7.66 0.59 -10.79
C SER A 68 -8.29 -0.80 -10.76
N ALA A 69 -9.35 -1.00 -9.97
CA ALA A 69 -10.12 -2.25 -9.97
C ALA A 69 -10.84 -2.48 -11.31
N LEU A 70 -11.45 -1.44 -11.89
CA LEU A 70 -12.17 -1.51 -13.16
C LEU A 70 -11.23 -1.78 -14.34
N PHE A 71 -10.07 -1.09 -14.37
CA PHE A 71 -9.08 -1.26 -15.45
C PHE A 71 -8.21 -2.50 -15.25
N SER A 72 -8.32 -3.16 -14.10
CA SER A 72 -7.51 -4.33 -13.73
C SER A 72 -6.00 -4.05 -13.81
N ALA A 73 -5.58 -2.82 -13.59
CA ALA A 73 -4.19 -2.36 -13.67
C ALA A 73 -3.93 -1.17 -12.76
N GLY A 74 -2.71 -1.07 -12.27
CA GLY A 74 -2.23 0.03 -11.44
C GLY A 74 -0.80 -0.22 -10.97
N ASP A 75 -0.16 0.77 -10.39
CA ASP A 75 1.10 0.56 -9.70
C ASP A 75 0.88 -0.13 -8.33
N PHE A 76 1.95 -0.33 -7.55
CA PHE A 76 1.85 -0.99 -6.26
C PHE A 76 1.07 -0.15 -5.23
N ILE A 77 1.11 1.19 -5.36
CA ILE A 77 0.37 2.11 -4.50
C ILE A 77 -1.12 2.00 -4.79
N GLU A 78 -1.50 2.09 -6.06
CA GLU A 78 -2.89 1.96 -6.50
C GLU A 78 -3.46 0.58 -6.15
N ARG A 79 -2.67 -0.48 -6.33
CA ARG A 79 -3.02 -1.83 -5.90
C ARG A 79 -3.29 -1.91 -4.40
N GLY A 80 -2.41 -1.35 -3.58
CA GLY A 80 -2.60 -1.32 -2.13
C GLY A 80 -3.81 -0.48 -1.72
N ARG A 81 -4.10 0.61 -2.42
CA ARG A 81 -5.29 1.43 -2.18
C ARG A 81 -6.60 0.72 -2.53
N VAL A 82 -6.59 -0.13 -3.56
CA VAL A 82 -7.74 -1.02 -3.84
C VAL A 82 -7.98 -1.95 -2.65
N PHE A 83 -6.92 -2.57 -2.14
CA PHE A 83 -7.04 -3.44 -0.97
C PHE A 83 -7.56 -2.69 0.26
N THR A 84 -6.99 -1.52 0.61
CA THR A 84 -7.44 -0.75 1.80
C THR A 84 -8.90 -0.31 1.67
N ALA A 85 -9.35 0.07 0.47
CA ALA A 85 -10.73 0.43 0.21
C ALA A 85 -11.68 -0.77 0.40
N LEU A 86 -11.32 -1.95 -0.10
CA LEU A 86 -12.10 -3.18 0.07
C LEU A 86 -12.12 -3.64 1.55
N ALA A 87 -10.98 -3.55 2.24
CA ALA A 87 -10.87 -3.86 3.67
C ALA A 87 -11.79 -2.96 4.51
N ALA A 88 -11.79 -1.65 4.23
CA ALA A 88 -12.65 -0.69 4.92
C ALA A 88 -14.13 -1.02 4.75
N GLN A 89 -14.58 -1.44 3.54
CA GLN A 89 -15.96 -1.87 3.30
C GLN A 89 -16.36 -3.12 4.09
N GLN A 90 -15.40 -3.92 4.52
CA GLN A 90 -15.63 -5.10 5.36
C GLN A 90 -15.42 -4.81 6.85
N GLY A 91 -15.21 -3.55 7.23
CA GLY A 91 -14.94 -3.15 8.61
C GLY A 91 -13.60 -3.70 9.14
N ILE A 92 -12.63 -3.87 8.25
CA ILE A 92 -11.28 -4.34 8.58
C ILE A 92 -10.34 -3.14 8.61
N ASP A 93 -9.72 -2.90 9.75
CA ASP A 93 -8.73 -1.83 9.89
C ASP A 93 -7.45 -2.20 9.14
N SER A 94 -7.06 -1.33 8.24
CA SER A 94 -5.82 -1.44 7.48
C SER A 94 -5.17 -0.07 7.31
N CYS A 95 -3.86 -0.06 7.09
CA CYS A 95 -3.09 1.15 6.87
C CYS A 95 -1.90 0.88 5.94
N TRP A 96 -1.34 1.93 5.40
CA TRP A 96 0.01 1.89 4.85
C TRP A 96 1.04 2.06 5.95
N ILE A 97 2.15 1.38 5.83
CA ILE A 97 3.30 1.49 6.73
C ILE A 97 4.40 2.21 5.95
N SER A 98 4.77 3.38 6.42
CA SER A 98 5.91 4.14 5.93
C SER A 98 7.07 4.02 6.90
N VAL A 99 8.29 3.94 6.38
CA VAL A 99 9.53 3.77 7.14
C VAL A 99 10.60 4.75 6.69
N GLY A 100 11.58 5.01 7.57
CA GLY A 100 12.72 5.87 7.25
C GLY A 100 12.40 7.36 7.14
N ALA A 101 11.23 7.80 7.57
CA ALA A 101 10.86 9.21 7.59
C ALA A 101 11.51 9.94 8.76
N ALA A 102 12.07 11.13 8.51
CA ALA A 102 12.27 12.10 9.58
C ALA A 102 10.91 12.62 10.06
N PRO A 103 10.78 13.11 11.31
CA PRO A 103 9.55 13.70 11.77
C PRO A 103 9.07 14.82 10.81
N GLY A 104 7.90 14.62 10.19
CA GLY A 104 7.33 15.54 9.20
C GLY A 104 7.52 15.15 7.72
N ASP A 105 8.39 14.19 7.41
CA ASP A 105 8.55 13.67 6.06
C ASP A 105 7.66 12.47 5.79
N ALA A 106 7.30 12.25 4.51
CA ALA A 106 6.42 11.15 4.11
C ALA A 106 7.07 9.75 4.23
N GLY A 107 8.38 9.66 4.35
CA GLY A 107 9.12 8.40 4.35
C GLY A 107 8.90 7.56 3.08
N TYR A 108 9.23 6.28 3.18
CA TYR A 108 9.07 5.32 2.07
C TYR A 108 7.99 4.30 2.42
N LEU A 109 7.09 4.02 1.49
CA LEU A 109 6.06 3.00 1.69
C LEU A 109 6.69 1.61 1.71
N PHE A 110 6.61 0.96 2.86
CA PHE A 110 7.19 -0.36 3.10
C PHE A 110 6.20 -1.48 2.82
N ALA A 111 5.03 -1.45 3.46
CA ALA A 111 4.06 -2.53 3.42
C ALA A 111 2.65 -2.00 3.71
N LEU A 112 1.66 -2.85 3.53
CA LEU A 112 0.33 -2.67 4.10
C LEU A 112 0.26 -3.36 5.47
N GLY A 113 -0.43 -2.74 6.41
CA GLY A 113 -0.75 -3.33 7.70
C GLY A 113 -2.22 -3.69 7.80
N VAL A 114 -2.52 -4.86 8.35
CA VAL A 114 -3.87 -5.30 8.69
C VAL A 114 -3.93 -5.55 10.19
N LEU A 115 -4.87 -4.91 10.86
CA LEU A 115 -5.07 -5.10 12.29
C LEU A 115 -5.82 -6.41 12.55
N ALA A 116 -5.19 -7.32 13.31
CA ALA A 116 -5.79 -8.55 13.80
C ALA A 116 -5.59 -8.65 15.32
N GLY A 117 -6.66 -8.50 16.06
CA GLY A 117 -6.59 -8.39 17.51
C GLY A 117 -5.77 -7.17 17.95
N LYS A 118 -4.61 -7.42 18.53
CA LYS A 118 -3.69 -6.38 19.01
C LYS A 118 -2.44 -6.21 18.15
N GLU A 119 -2.37 -6.91 17.01
CA GLU A 119 -1.17 -6.97 16.18
C GLU A 119 -1.43 -6.41 14.79
N LEU A 120 -0.41 -5.76 14.23
CA LEU A 120 -0.42 -5.25 12.88
C LEU A 120 0.36 -6.23 11.98
N LEU A 121 -0.36 -6.99 11.16
CA LEU A 121 0.17 -8.00 10.26
C LEU A 121 0.52 -7.39 8.91
N LEU A 122 1.63 -7.83 8.32
CA LEU A 122 2.25 -7.21 7.16
C LEU A 122 1.89 -7.89 5.84
N LEU A 123 1.55 -7.09 4.84
CA LEU A 123 1.31 -7.49 3.45
C LEU A 123 2.19 -6.68 2.52
N GLU A 124 2.85 -7.33 1.56
CA GLU A 124 3.68 -6.68 0.56
C GLU A 124 2.92 -6.55 -0.78
N PRO A 125 2.42 -5.37 -1.15
CA PRO A 125 1.58 -5.21 -2.33
C PRO A 125 2.34 -5.29 -3.65
N LYS A 126 3.66 -4.99 -3.66
CA LYS A 126 4.50 -5.05 -4.86
C LYS A 126 4.81 -6.49 -5.24
N LEU A 127 5.18 -7.32 -4.25
CA LEU A 127 5.42 -8.75 -4.47
C LEU A 127 4.14 -9.57 -4.47
N GLY A 128 3.05 -9.04 -3.91
CA GLY A 128 1.76 -9.71 -3.85
C GLY A 128 1.69 -10.85 -2.84
N ILE A 129 2.46 -10.76 -1.75
CA ILE A 129 2.56 -11.81 -0.73
C ILE A 129 2.37 -11.26 0.68
N PRO A 130 1.86 -12.05 1.63
CA PRO A 130 2.00 -11.76 3.04
C PRO A 130 3.47 -11.87 3.46
N ILE A 131 3.92 -11.01 4.36
CA ILE A 131 5.25 -11.09 4.94
C ILE A 131 5.21 -12.12 6.05
N VAL A 132 6.15 -13.06 6.04
CA VAL A 132 6.17 -14.21 6.94
C VAL A 132 7.39 -14.16 7.84
N GLU A 133 7.20 -14.44 9.12
CA GLU A 133 8.28 -14.62 10.09
C GLU A 133 9.00 -15.95 9.82
N PRO A 134 10.33 -15.94 9.55
CA PRO A 134 11.03 -17.11 9.04
C PRO A 134 11.07 -18.32 9.97
N ASP A 135 11.12 -18.09 11.28
CA ASP A 135 11.35 -19.17 12.26
C ASP A 135 10.04 -19.90 12.61
N SER A 136 8.94 -19.19 12.72
CA SER A 136 7.61 -19.76 13.03
C SER A 136 6.74 -19.99 11.81
N ASN A 137 7.14 -19.47 10.66
CA ASN A 137 6.34 -19.46 9.43
C ASN A 137 4.93 -18.87 9.62
N ARG A 138 4.75 -18.01 10.64
CA ARG A 138 3.53 -17.25 10.88
C ARG A 138 3.54 -15.94 10.10
N TRP A 139 2.40 -15.31 9.98
CA TRP A 139 2.29 -13.98 9.39
C TRP A 139 3.02 -12.95 10.27
N ALA A 140 3.99 -12.23 9.69
CA ALA A 140 4.86 -11.33 10.44
C ALA A 140 4.14 -10.05 10.87
N THR A 141 4.50 -9.57 12.05
CA THR A 141 4.08 -8.27 12.58
C THR A 141 5.13 -7.21 12.26
N ILE A 142 4.78 -5.94 12.49
CA ILE A 142 5.74 -4.84 12.38
C ILE A 142 6.88 -4.98 13.40
N GLN A 143 6.61 -5.53 14.57
CA GLN A 143 7.62 -5.81 15.61
C GLN A 143 8.58 -6.90 15.16
N ASP A 144 8.08 -7.95 14.49
CA ASP A 144 8.93 -9.00 13.91
C ASP A 144 9.89 -8.40 12.88
N ALA A 145 9.38 -7.56 11.97
CA ALA A 145 10.21 -6.90 10.96
C ALA A 145 11.25 -5.94 11.56
N ALA A 146 10.91 -5.24 12.63
CA ALA A 146 11.83 -4.34 13.35
C ALA A 146 12.90 -5.08 14.14
N ASN A 147 12.61 -6.29 14.64
CA ASN A 147 13.50 -7.04 15.51
C ASN A 147 14.32 -8.12 14.79
N ASN A 148 13.81 -8.67 13.69
CA ASN A 148 14.42 -9.79 12.96
C ASN A 148 14.71 -9.42 11.51
N GLU A 149 15.99 -9.18 11.18
CA GLU A 149 16.45 -8.85 9.82
C GLU A 149 16.07 -9.93 8.79
N ARG A 150 15.91 -11.18 9.22
CA ARG A 150 15.56 -12.30 8.31
C ARG A 150 14.17 -12.14 7.71
N VAL A 151 13.27 -11.39 8.35
CA VAL A 151 11.91 -11.11 7.85
C VAL A 151 11.98 -10.36 6.52
N THR A 152 12.70 -9.25 6.46
CA THR A 152 12.88 -8.46 5.23
C THR A 152 13.84 -9.12 4.24
N ARG A 153 14.94 -9.71 4.75
CA ARG A 153 15.92 -10.40 3.91
C ARG A 153 15.31 -11.54 3.09
N ARG A 154 14.31 -12.24 3.62
CA ARG A 154 13.60 -13.32 2.91
C ARG A 154 12.82 -12.81 1.68
N LEU A 155 12.49 -11.54 1.62
CA LEU A 155 11.83 -10.92 0.47
C LEU A 155 12.79 -10.65 -0.69
N SER A 156 14.10 -10.72 -0.44
CA SER A 156 15.11 -10.59 -1.49
C SER A 156 15.18 -11.85 -2.36
N LEU A 157 15.16 -11.64 -3.66
CA LEU A 157 15.37 -12.69 -4.66
C LEU A 157 16.80 -12.60 -5.22
N PRO A 158 17.35 -13.65 -5.84
CA PRO A 158 18.70 -13.62 -6.39
C PRO A 158 18.96 -12.44 -7.37
N GLN A 159 17.91 -11.99 -8.05
CA GLN A 159 17.95 -10.91 -9.04
C GLN A 159 17.34 -9.60 -8.55
N TYR A 160 16.81 -9.57 -7.34
CA TYR A 160 16.11 -8.43 -6.77
C TYR A 160 16.39 -8.34 -5.28
N GLN A 161 17.17 -7.34 -4.88
CA GLN A 161 17.38 -7.05 -3.48
C GLN A 161 16.21 -6.24 -2.94
N TYR A 162 15.60 -6.70 -1.86
CA TYR A 162 14.51 -5.96 -1.22
C TYR A 162 15.02 -4.66 -0.62
N ALA A 163 14.29 -3.58 -0.85
CA ALA A 163 14.76 -2.22 -0.57
C ALA A 163 14.87 -1.88 0.92
N PHE A 164 14.20 -2.63 1.79
CA PHE A 164 14.11 -2.33 3.21
C PHE A 164 14.83 -3.38 4.04
N ASP A 165 15.64 -2.89 4.95
CA ASP A 165 16.32 -3.68 5.98
C ASP A 165 15.79 -3.32 7.38
N ARG A 166 16.31 -3.99 8.40
CA ARG A 166 15.97 -3.72 9.80
C ARG A 166 16.23 -2.26 10.19
N SER A 167 17.30 -1.65 9.67
CA SER A 167 17.66 -0.26 10.03
C SER A 167 16.64 0.74 9.52
N SER A 168 16.02 0.45 8.37
CA SER A 168 14.96 1.27 7.76
C SER A 168 13.66 1.26 8.59
N ILE A 169 13.40 0.19 9.34
CA ILE A 169 12.14 -0.01 10.08
C ILE A 169 12.19 0.59 11.50
N GLN A 170 13.18 1.37 11.84
CA GLN A 170 13.27 1.99 13.17
C GLN A 170 12.35 3.20 13.35
N SER A 171 12.07 3.93 12.26
CA SER A 171 11.11 5.04 12.26
C SER A 171 9.89 4.63 11.45
N VAL A 172 8.79 4.35 12.13
CA VAL A 172 7.56 3.83 11.52
C VAL A 172 6.45 4.87 11.62
N GLN A 173 5.79 5.10 10.50
CA GLN A 173 4.57 5.89 10.42
C GLN A 173 3.46 5.05 9.79
N LEU A 174 2.30 5.05 10.43
CA LEU A 174 1.08 4.41 9.93
C LEU A 174 0.21 5.45 9.23
N LEU A 175 -0.07 5.21 7.96
CA LEU A 175 -0.83 6.12 7.12
C LEU A 175 -2.21 5.52 6.85
N ILE A 176 -3.25 6.17 7.35
CA ILE A 176 -4.64 5.76 7.08
C ILE A 176 -5.05 6.31 5.70
N ASP A 177 -5.35 5.41 4.77
CA ASP A 177 -5.89 5.79 3.46
C ASP A 177 -7.42 5.80 3.54
N ALA A 178 -8.00 6.98 3.59
CA ALA A 178 -9.44 7.16 3.60
C ALA A 178 -9.86 8.23 2.59
N VAL A 179 -10.88 7.91 1.80
CA VAL A 179 -11.50 8.91 0.93
C VAL A 179 -12.26 9.93 1.79
N PRO A 180 -12.18 11.23 1.50
CA PRO A 180 -12.83 12.28 2.31
C PRO A 180 -14.33 12.04 2.53
N PHE A 181 -15.01 11.44 1.56
CA PHE A 181 -16.42 11.09 1.69
C PHE A 181 -16.67 10.10 2.84
N ALA A 182 -15.83 9.09 3.01
CA ALA A 182 -16.00 8.07 4.06
C ALA A 182 -15.90 8.65 5.48
N ALA A 183 -15.13 9.73 5.66
CA ALA A 183 -15.05 10.47 6.92
C ALA A 183 -16.19 11.48 7.12
N SER A 184 -17.09 11.61 6.15
CA SER A 184 -18.14 12.64 6.18
C SER A 184 -19.36 12.20 6.99
N ARG A 185 -20.05 13.20 7.56
CA ARG A 185 -21.34 12.98 8.22
C ARG A 185 -22.38 12.36 7.26
N ARG A 186 -22.30 12.66 5.95
CA ARG A 186 -23.21 12.11 4.93
C ARG A 186 -23.01 10.60 4.73
N ALA A 187 -21.77 10.12 4.73
CA ALA A 187 -21.48 8.69 4.66
C ALA A 187 -22.05 7.94 5.85
N ARG A 188 -21.90 8.50 7.07
CA ARG A 188 -22.47 7.91 8.29
C ARG A 188 -24.01 7.89 8.27
N MET A 189 -24.66 8.94 7.76
CA MET A 189 -26.12 8.97 7.60
C MET A 189 -26.59 7.94 6.57
N LEU A 190 -25.89 7.81 5.44
CA LEU A 190 -26.20 6.83 4.41
C LEU A 190 -26.09 5.41 4.97
N GLU A 191 -24.99 5.10 5.66
CA GLU A 191 -24.78 3.79 6.29
C GLU A 191 -25.90 3.45 7.29
N GLY A 192 -26.32 4.44 8.09
CA GLY A 192 -27.44 4.27 9.03
C GLY A 192 -28.80 4.06 8.37
N SER A 193 -28.96 4.41 7.09
CA SER A 193 -30.18 4.20 6.32
C SER A 193 -30.24 2.85 5.59
N LEU A 194 -29.10 2.17 5.44
CA LEU A 194 -28.99 0.87 4.78
C LEU A 194 -29.26 -0.24 5.80
N ILE A 195 -30.27 -1.07 5.52
CA ILE A 195 -30.73 -2.14 6.40
C ILE A 195 -30.85 -3.47 5.65
N GLY A 196 -30.81 -4.58 6.39
CA GLY A 196 -30.92 -5.92 5.80
C GLY A 196 -29.78 -6.24 4.83
N ASP A 197 -30.14 -6.75 3.68
CA ASP A 197 -29.18 -7.19 2.64
C ASP A 197 -28.45 -6.00 1.95
N GLU A 198 -28.99 -4.77 2.09
CA GLU A 198 -28.36 -3.55 1.56
C GLU A 198 -27.31 -2.96 2.52
N ARG A 199 -27.15 -3.54 3.70
CA ARG A 199 -26.22 -3.06 4.71
C ARG A 199 -24.77 -3.15 4.18
N MET A 200 -24.10 -2.00 4.16
CA MET A 200 -22.68 -1.90 3.81
C MET A 200 -21.97 -0.92 4.73
N VAL A 201 -20.67 -1.07 4.88
CA VAL A 201 -19.82 -0.11 5.58
C VAL A 201 -19.41 0.97 4.58
N VAL A 202 -19.90 2.18 4.79
CA VAL A 202 -19.61 3.36 3.93
C VAL A 202 -18.79 4.39 4.67
N SER A 203 -18.99 4.51 5.99
CA SER A 203 -18.27 5.47 6.82
C SER A 203 -17.08 4.84 7.53
N VAL A 204 -16.05 5.65 7.77
CA VAL A 204 -14.86 5.28 8.56
C VAL A 204 -14.78 6.22 9.75
N ASP A 205 -14.67 5.67 10.95
CA ASP A 205 -14.34 6.40 12.17
C ASP A 205 -12.80 6.46 12.29
N LEU A 206 -12.23 7.55 11.77
CA LEU A 206 -10.78 7.74 11.69
C LEU A 206 -10.12 7.83 13.07
N ASP A 207 -10.79 8.45 14.04
CA ASP A 207 -10.25 8.60 15.39
C ASP A 207 -10.19 7.24 16.09
N ALA A 208 -11.27 6.47 16.02
CA ALA A 208 -11.30 5.11 16.56
C ALA A 208 -10.32 4.17 15.86
N GLN A 209 -10.15 4.28 14.53
CA GLN A 209 -9.17 3.50 13.78
C GLN A 209 -7.75 3.89 14.18
N ALA A 210 -7.44 5.18 14.27
CA ALA A 210 -6.13 5.68 14.68
C ALA A 210 -5.76 5.20 16.09
N GLU A 211 -6.73 5.21 17.02
CA GLU A 211 -6.54 4.71 18.39
C GLU A 211 -6.23 3.20 18.43
N ARG A 212 -6.94 2.39 17.61
CA ARG A 212 -6.67 0.95 17.53
C ARG A 212 -5.29 0.66 16.92
N LEU A 213 -4.91 1.37 15.86
CA LEU A 213 -3.60 1.24 15.22
C LEU A 213 -2.47 1.68 16.17
N SER A 214 -2.64 2.79 16.89
CA SER A 214 -1.66 3.26 17.89
C SER A 214 -1.43 2.25 19.01
N ARG A 215 -2.48 1.54 19.44
CA ARG A 215 -2.35 0.46 20.44
C ARG A 215 -1.58 -0.75 19.90
N ALA A 216 -1.75 -1.07 18.62
CA ALA A 216 -1.05 -2.20 17.97
C ALA A 216 0.44 -1.88 17.67
N ALA A 217 0.77 -0.61 17.46
CA ALA A 217 2.12 -0.15 17.19
C ALA A 217 2.45 1.12 18.01
N PRO A 218 2.73 0.99 19.32
CA PRO A 218 2.88 2.15 20.22
C PRO A 218 4.02 3.10 19.86
N ASN A 219 5.04 2.61 19.15
CA ASN A 219 6.20 3.39 18.74
C ASN A 219 6.03 4.05 17.35
N ALA A 220 4.90 3.83 16.69
CA ALA A 220 4.61 4.41 15.39
C ALA A 220 3.72 5.65 15.54
N SER A 221 3.96 6.66 14.70
CA SER A 221 3.02 7.76 14.55
C SER A 221 1.89 7.34 13.61
N VAL A 222 0.65 7.73 13.91
CA VAL A 222 -0.51 7.47 13.07
C VAL A 222 -1.02 8.77 12.48
N THR A 223 -1.14 8.83 11.17
CA THR A 223 -1.61 10.02 10.45
C THR A 223 -2.54 9.67 9.32
N LEU A 224 -3.37 10.63 8.91
CA LEU A 224 -4.14 10.50 7.67
C LEU A 224 -3.20 10.67 6.48
N TRP A 225 -3.25 9.74 5.53
CA TRP A 225 -2.44 9.85 4.32
C TRP A 225 -2.96 10.94 3.41
N GLN A 226 -2.07 11.87 3.07
CA GLN A 226 -2.41 13.00 2.21
C GLN A 226 -2.35 12.60 0.72
N THR A 227 -3.34 11.82 0.28
CA THR A 227 -3.45 11.37 -1.12
C THR A 227 -3.54 12.50 -2.16
N PRO A 228 -4.06 13.72 -1.86
CA PRO A 228 -3.97 14.85 -2.79
C PRO A 228 -2.53 15.30 -3.09
N ALA A 229 -1.64 15.27 -2.11
CA ALA A 229 -0.23 15.58 -2.32
C ALA A 229 0.44 14.52 -3.23
N LEU A 230 0.09 13.25 -3.05
CA LEU A 230 0.54 12.18 -3.94
C LEU A 230 0.04 12.37 -5.38
N ALA A 231 -1.22 12.74 -5.58
CA ALA A 231 -1.77 13.02 -6.90
C ALA A 231 -1.06 14.18 -7.62
N GLN A 232 -0.59 15.18 -6.86
CA GLN A 232 0.23 16.25 -7.42
C GLN A 232 1.57 15.72 -7.95
N VAL A 233 2.24 14.87 -7.20
CA VAL A 233 3.52 14.25 -7.63
C VAL A 233 3.33 13.45 -8.92
N TYR A 234 2.24 12.66 -9.05
CA TYR A 234 1.92 11.95 -10.28
C TYR A 234 1.75 12.90 -11.47
N SER A 235 1.01 13.99 -11.29
CA SER A 235 0.78 14.97 -12.36
C SER A 235 2.05 15.73 -12.75
N GLU A 236 2.94 16.03 -11.82
CA GLU A 236 4.24 16.65 -12.09
C GLU A 236 5.14 15.71 -12.89
N SER A 237 5.23 14.44 -12.51
CA SER A 237 5.98 13.43 -13.27
C SER A 237 5.44 13.25 -14.69
N LEU A 238 4.12 13.30 -14.88
CA LEU A 238 3.54 13.26 -16.21
C LEU A 238 3.93 14.48 -17.04
N ARG A 239 3.87 15.68 -16.45
CA ARG A 239 4.24 16.92 -17.14
C ARG A 239 5.70 16.87 -17.61
N GLU A 240 6.63 16.48 -16.74
CA GLU A 240 8.05 16.35 -17.07
C GLU A 240 8.27 15.38 -18.25
N ARG A 241 7.58 14.25 -18.26
CA ARG A 241 7.68 13.29 -19.38
C ARG A 241 7.09 13.82 -20.68
N LEU A 242 5.97 14.55 -20.62
CA LEU A 242 5.39 15.17 -21.80
C LEU A 242 6.32 16.25 -22.38
N GLU A 243 6.97 17.03 -21.53
CA GLU A 243 7.98 18.01 -21.93
C GLU A 243 9.16 17.31 -22.63
N GLN A 244 9.73 16.27 -22.03
CA GLN A 244 10.81 15.47 -22.63
C GLN A 244 10.40 14.84 -23.97
N PHE A 245 9.19 14.29 -24.05
CA PHE A 245 8.67 13.72 -25.29
C PHE A 245 8.49 14.78 -26.38
N THR A 246 8.00 15.97 -26.02
CA THR A 246 7.82 17.09 -26.93
C THR A 246 9.18 17.58 -27.45
N GLU A 247 10.17 17.74 -26.59
CA GLU A 247 11.53 18.11 -26.99
C GLU A 247 12.16 17.07 -27.93
N PHE A 248 12.02 15.79 -27.58
CA PHE A 248 12.52 14.70 -28.45
C PHE A 248 11.84 14.71 -29.81
N THR A 249 10.52 14.88 -29.87
CA THR A 249 9.76 14.92 -31.10
C THR A 249 10.15 16.13 -31.95
N MET A 250 10.26 17.32 -31.35
CA MET A 250 10.67 18.55 -32.03
C MET A 250 12.09 18.44 -32.57
N ARG A 251 13.01 17.87 -31.82
CA ARG A 251 14.38 17.62 -32.24
C ARG A 251 14.43 16.63 -33.43
N SER A 252 13.73 15.51 -33.34
CA SER A 252 13.63 14.52 -34.41
C SER A 252 13.00 15.11 -35.70
N MET A 253 11.99 15.94 -35.56
CA MET A 253 11.36 16.64 -36.71
C MET A 253 12.34 17.65 -37.34
N SER A 254 13.11 18.38 -36.54
CA SER A 254 14.11 19.33 -37.06
C SER A 254 15.26 18.63 -37.77
N GLU A 255 15.72 17.49 -37.22
CA GLU A 255 16.77 16.68 -37.83
C GLU A 255 16.32 16.04 -39.17
N ASN A 256 15.05 15.64 -39.25
CA ASN A 256 14.48 15.07 -40.47
C ASN A 256 14.04 16.12 -41.51
N ALA A 257 13.77 17.36 -41.08
CA ALA A 257 13.42 18.46 -42.01
C ALA A 257 14.61 18.94 -42.86
N ILE A 258 15.82 18.53 -42.56
CA ILE A 258 17.02 18.85 -43.36
C ILE A 258 17.09 17.98 -44.63
N TRP A 259 16.26 16.96 -44.77
CA TRP A 259 16.25 16.02 -45.87
C TRP A 259 15.06 16.20 -46.83
N LEU A 260 14.25 17.22 -46.63
CA LEU A 260 13.17 17.65 -47.54
C LEU A 260 13.52 18.99 -48.20
#